data_89d4a5c1656a1a3d64a772cd00df3733
#
_entry.id   89d4a5c1656a1a3d64a772cd00df3733
#
_cell.length_a   1.000
_cell.length_b   1.000
_cell.length_c   1.000
_cell.angle_alpha   90.00
_cell.angle_beta   90.00
_cell.angle_gamma   90.00
#
_symmetry.space_group_name_H-M   'P 1'
#
loop_
_entity.id
_entity.type
_entity.pdbx_description
1 polymer ?
#
loop_
_entity_poly.entity_id
_entity_poly.type
_entity_poly.pdbx_seq_one_letter_code
_entity_poly.pdbx_strand_id
1 'polypeptide(L)'
;MFDTELYSEHISNNALTCDDRNYDPDKPRIKDILWAHYEWLYDLYMHGGVREAVLDNVQKTLLCNTFYLGSDYFVCPECNNFNIVNHKCHSRFCTSCGVKYQKILAAKAQAMCVDVHHRHIVFTIPEEYRCLFRKDRKALNLLFVAARNTITL
;
A
#
# COMPACT_ATOMS: atom_id res chain seq x y z
N MET A 1 22.97 0.28 -1.41
CA MET A 1 22.98 1.02 -2.68
C MET A 1 22.07 0.25 -3.62
N PHE A 2 20.97 0.83 -4.04
CA PHE A 2 20.02 0.15 -4.93
C PHE A 2 20.61 0.11 -6.34
N ASP A 3 20.74 -1.07 -6.91
CA ASP A 3 21.35 -1.26 -8.22
C ASP A 3 20.33 -0.88 -9.31
N THR A 4 20.50 0.30 -9.89
CA THR A 4 19.58 0.90 -10.86
C THR A 4 19.53 0.12 -12.18
N GLU A 5 20.61 -0.51 -12.58
CA GLU A 5 20.71 -1.30 -13.84
C GLU A 5 19.91 -2.60 -13.76
N LEU A 6 20.00 -3.32 -12.65
CA LEU A 6 19.25 -4.55 -12.42
C LEU A 6 17.72 -4.34 -12.40
N TYR A 7 17.26 -3.17 -11.96
CA TYR A 7 15.82 -2.89 -11.90
C TYR A 7 15.24 -2.58 -13.28
N SER A 8 15.97 -1.88 -14.15
CA SER A 8 15.51 -1.55 -15.51
C SER A 8 15.34 -2.79 -16.39
N GLU A 9 16.22 -3.78 -16.29
CA GLU A 9 16.09 -5.06 -17.00
C GLU A 9 14.88 -5.88 -16.53
N HIS A 10 14.48 -5.76 -15.24
CA HIS A 10 13.35 -6.51 -14.69
C HIS A 10 11.98 -5.92 -15.03
N ILE A 11 11.88 -4.62 -15.26
CA ILE A 11 10.62 -4.01 -15.73
C ILE A 11 10.27 -4.54 -17.12
N SER A 12 11.27 -4.73 -17.99
CA SER A 12 11.03 -5.23 -19.34
C SER A 12 10.68 -6.73 -19.39
N ASN A 13 11.13 -7.53 -18.43
CA ASN A 13 10.95 -8.99 -18.45
C ASN A 13 9.74 -9.50 -17.63
N ASN A 14 9.20 -8.71 -16.70
CA ASN A 14 8.04 -9.10 -15.85
C ASN A 14 6.72 -8.44 -16.26
N ALA A 15 6.59 -8.00 -17.49
CA ALA A 15 5.43 -7.23 -17.97
C ALA A 15 4.12 -8.04 -18.12
N LEU A 16 4.10 -9.33 -17.83
CA LEU A 16 2.91 -10.15 -18.12
C LEU A 16 2.46 -10.99 -16.92
N THR A 17 1.78 -10.37 -15.98
CA THR A 17 0.88 -11.10 -15.08
C THR A 17 -0.56 -10.71 -15.35
N CYS A 18 -1.39 -11.72 -15.43
CA CYS A 18 -2.74 -11.84 -15.98
C CYS A 18 -3.86 -10.90 -15.47
N ASP A 19 -3.56 -9.72 -14.99
CA ASP A 19 -4.57 -8.71 -14.64
C ASP A 19 -4.54 -7.49 -15.60
N ASP A 20 -3.80 -7.61 -16.71
CA ASP A 20 -3.49 -6.51 -17.64
C ASP A 20 -4.54 -6.33 -18.74
N ARG A 21 -5.79 -6.70 -18.52
CA ARG A 21 -6.87 -6.49 -19.51
C ARG A 21 -7.11 -5.02 -19.89
N ASN A 22 -6.50 -4.07 -19.15
CA ASN A 22 -6.55 -2.64 -19.42
C ASN A 22 -5.15 -1.98 -19.29
N TYR A 23 -4.07 -2.73 -19.57
CA TYR A 23 -2.74 -2.16 -19.55
C TYR A 23 -2.55 -1.24 -20.77
N ASP A 24 -2.40 0.05 -20.47
CA ASP A 24 -2.00 1.06 -21.45
C ASP A 24 -0.50 1.35 -21.22
N PRO A 25 0.38 0.95 -22.15
CA PRO A 25 1.83 1.14 -21.99
C PRO A 25 2.24 2.62 -21.94
N ASP A 26 1.42 3.52 -22.48
CA ASP A 26 1.70 4.96 -22.53
C ASP A 26 1.30 5.69 -21.25
N LYS A 27 0.60 5.03 -20.32
CA LYS A 27 0.23 5.61 -19.03
C LYS A 27 1.27 5.33 -17.95
N PRO A 28 1.88 6.36 -17.36
CA PRO A 28 2.83 6.19 -16.27
C PRO A 28 2.15 5.53 -15.05
N ARG A 29 2.75 4.49 -14.53
CA ARG A 29 2.33 3.84 -13.30
C ARG A 29 2.89 4.57 -12.09
N ILE A 30 2.26 4.45 -10.94
CA ILE A 30 2.80 5.03 -9.68
C ILE A 30 4.22 4.52 -9.40
N LYS A 31 4.55 3.29 -9.74
CA LYS A 31 5.90 2.75 -9.61
C LYS A 31 6.92 3.54 -10.45
N ASP A 32 6.57 3.90 -11.66
CA ASP A 32 7.46 4.64 -12.57
C ASP A 32 7.74 6.05 -12.03
N ILE A 33 6.72 6.69 -11.48
CA ILE A 33 6.85 8.01 -10.81
C ILE A 33 7.72 7.89 -9.55
N LEU A 34 7.46 6.90 -8.71
CA LEU A 34 8.24 6.67 -7.48
C LEU A 34 9.71 6.36 -7.80
N TRP A 35 9.94 5.62 -8.88
CA TRP A 35 11.29 5.30 -9.34
C TRP A 35 12.02 6.53 -9.86
N ALA A 36 11.38 7.33 -10.71
CA ALA A 36 11.97 8.55 -11.26
C ALA A 36 12.36 9.58 -10.19
N HIS A 37 11.68 9.55 -9.03
CA HIS A 37 11.93 10.48 -7.93
C HIS A 37 12.59 9.81 -6.70
N TYR A 38 13.10 8.59 -6.83
CA TYR A 38 13.63 7.84 -5.69
C TYR A 38 14.88 8.50 -5.09
N GLU A 39 15.79 9.00 -5.92
CA GLU A 39 17.01 9.68 -5.46
C GLU A 39 16.69 10.94 -4.66
N TRP A 40 15.75 11.74 -5.13
CA TRP A 40 15.27 12.92 -4.40
C TRP A 40 14.64 12.54 -3.05
N LEU A 41 13.86 11.47 -3.01
CA LEU A 41 13.25 10.98 -1.77
C LEU A 41 14.31 10.50 -0.78
N TYR A 42 15.35 9.82 -1.27
CA TYR A 42 16.45 9.32 -0.46
C TYR A 42 17.28 10.49 0.11
N ASP A 43 17.58 11.50 -0.70
CA ASP A 43 18.26 12.71 -0.27
C ASP A 43 17.45 13.43 0.82
N LEU A 44 16.15 13.58 0.62
CA LEU A 44 15.23 14.16 1.60
C LEU A 44 15.21 13.37 2.92
N TYR A 45 15.32 12.04 2.86
CA TYR A 45 15.45 11.18 4.04
C TYR A 45 16.78 11.44 4.78
N MET A 46 17.87 11.53 4.06
CA MET A 46 19.21 11.78 4.65
C MET A 46 19.27 13.13 5.39
N HIS A 47 18.50 14.12 4.94
CA HIS A 47 18.37 15.42 5.60
C HIS A 47 17.26 15.50 6.66
N GLY A 48 16.66 14.37 7.02
CA GLY A 48 15.63 14.30 8.08
C GLY A 48 14.25 14.84 7.67
N GLY A 49 14.02 15.12 6.38
CA GLY A 49 12.73 15.61 5.87
C GLY A 49 11.66 14.54 5.76
N VAL A 50 12.04 13.26 5.75
CA VAL A 50 11.13 12.12 5.61
C VAL A 50 11.44 11.06 6.66
N ARG A 51 10.40 10.42 7.20
CA ARG A 51 10.57 9.33 8.16
C ARG A 51 11.02 8.05 7.46
N GLU A 52 11.86 7.26 8.10
CA GLU A 52 12.34 5.96 7.63
C GLU A 52 11.19 5.05 7.13
N ALA A 53 10.08 5.00 7.85
CA ALA A 53 8.91 4.22 7.46
C ALA A 53 8.33 4.59 6.08
N VAL A 54 8.50 5.83 5.62
CA VAL A 54 8.06 6.25 4.28
C VAL A 54 9.00 5.68 3.23
N LEU A 55 10.31 5.81 3.44
CA LEU A 55 11.32 5.26 2.54
C LEU A 55 11.17 3.74 2.40
N ASP A 56 11.06 3.02 3.52
CA ASP A 56 10.85 1.57 3.57
C ASP A 56 9.58 1.14 2.79
N ASN A 57 8.47 1.87 2.95
CA ASN A 57 7.24 1.57 2.19
C ASN A 57 7.37 1.83 0.70
N VAL A 58 8.10 2.88 0.30
CA VAL A 58 8.36 3.16 -1.12
C VAL A 58 9.23 2.05 -1.71
N GLN A 59 10.31 1.67 -1.05
CA GLN A 59 11.18 0.57 -1.49
C GLN A 59 10.40 -0.74 -1.66
N LYS A 60 9.62 -1.13 -0.65
CA LYS A 60 8.75 -2.32 -0.73
C LYS A 60 7.74 -2.24 -1.87
N THR A 61 7.22 -1.04 -2.15
CA THR A 61 6.28 -0.84 -3.26
C THR A 61 6.96 -1.00 -4.61
N LEU A 62 8.16 -0.47 -4.76
CA LEU A 62 8.98 -0.64 -5.97
C LEU A 62 9.29 -2.11 -6.24
N LEU A 63 9.63 -2.87 -5.21
CA LEU A 63 9.97 -4.29 -5.30
C LEU A 63 8.74 -5.23 -5.31
N CYS A 64 7.53 -4.69 -5.21
CA CYS A 64 6.31 -5.48 -5.12
C CYS A 64 6.10 -6.35 -6.37
N ASN A 65 5.82 -7.64 -6.14
CA ASN A 65 5.62 -8.64 -7.20
C ASN A 65 6.88 -8.91 -8.03
N THR A 66 8.05 -8.71 -7.43
CA THR A 66 9.34 -9.12 -7.99
C THR A 66 9.96 -10.18 -7.09
N PHE A 67 10.91 -10.94 -7.59
CA PHE A 67 11.61 -11.96 -6.81
C PHE A 67 12.49 -11.37 -5.69
N TYR A 68 12.78 -10.06 -5.70
CA TYR A 68 13.51 -9.39 -4.63
C TYR A 68 12.80 -9.40 -3.28
N LEU A 69 11.46 -9.51 -3.26
CA LEU A 69 10.70 -9.71 -2.02
C LEU A 69 10.56 -11.18 -1.63
N GLY A 70 11.13 -12.08 -2.44
CA GLY A 70 10.98 -13.52 -2.31
C GLY A 70 9.91 -14.07 -3.25
N SER A 71 9.95 -15.39 -3.46
CA SER A 71 9.01 -16.09 -4.33
C SER A 71 8.74 -17.48 -3.77
N ASP A 72 7.49 -17.92 -3.89
CA ASP A 72 7.08 -19.29 -3.57
C ASP A 72 7.05 -20.11 -4.85
N TYR A 73 7.54 -21.33 -4.76
CA TYR A 73 7.59 -22.30 -5.86
C TYR A 73 6.57 -23.40 -5.59
N PHE A 74 5.62 -23.56 -6.49
CA PHE A 74 4.61 -24.61 -6.43
C PHE A 74 4.87 -25.61 -7.55
N VAL A 75 5.00 -26.88 -7.21
CA VAL A 75 5.19 -27.97 -8.16
C VAL A 75 3.97 -28.86 -8.12
N CYS A 76 3.40 -29.15 -9.28
CA CYS A 76 2.31 -30.11 -9.40
C CYS A 76 2.86 -31.53 -9.27
N PRO A 77 2.40 -32.36 -8.31
CA PRO A 77 2.90 -33.70 -8.14
C PRO A 77 2.51 -34.66 -9.28
N GLU A 78 1.49 -34.34 -10.06
CA GLU A 78 0.99 -35.20 -11.13
C GLU A 78 1.71 -34.96 -12.47
N CYS A 79 1.97 -33.68 -12.83
CA CYS A 79 2.52 -33.33 -14.14
C CYS A 79 3.88 -32.64 -14.09
N ASN A 80 4.46 -32.45 -12.89
CA ASN A 80 5.73 -31.75 -12.63
C ASN A 80 5.79 -30.30 -13.17
N ASN A 81 4.66 -29.73 -13.57
CA ASN A 81 4.62 -28.31 -13.92
C ASN A 81 4.88 -27.48 -12.66
N PHE A 82 5.66 -26.42 -12.84
CA PHE A 82 5.94 -25.49 -11.74
C PHE A 82 5.32 -24.13 -12.00
N ASN A 83 4.93 -23.45 -10.92
CA ASN A 83 4.46 -22.09 -10.94
C ASN A 83 5.22 -21.28 -9.89
N ILE A 84 5.63 -20.06 -10.26
CA ILE A 84 6.35 -19.15 -9.37
C ILE A 84 5.43 -18.00 -9.02
N VAL A 85 5.23 -17.79 -7.73
CA VAL A 85 4.41 -16.69 -7.20
C VAL A 85 5.29 -15.74 -6.41
N ASN A 86 5.51 -14.55 -6.96
CA ASN A 86 6.29 -13.53 -6.29
C ASN A 86 5.53 -12.93 -5.10
N HIS A 87 6.27 -12.65 -4.02
CA HIS A 87 5.71 -12.02 -2.84
C HIS A 87 5.24 -10.59 -3.12
N LYS A 88 4.22 -10.17 -2.38
CA LYS A 88 3.64 -8.83 -2.47
C LYS A 88 4.00 -8.00 -1.26
N CYS A 89 4.15 -6.68 -1.46
CA CYS A 89 4.59 -5.76 -0.40
C CYS A 89 3.55 -5.50 0.70
N HIS A 90 2.29 -5.85 0.47
CA HIS A 90 1.15 -5.56 1.37
C HIS A 90 1.05 -4.08 1.79
N SER A 91 1.76 -3.18 1.12
CA SER A 91 1.73 -1.75 1.40
C SER A 91 0.44 -1.11 0.85
N ARG A 92 -0.11 -0.15 1.60
CA ARG A 92 -1.24 0.68 1.15
C ARG A 92 -0.84 1.68 0.06
N PHE A 93 0.43 1.98 -0.08
CA PHE A 93 0.97 2.82 -1.16
C PHE A 93 0.99 2.09 -2.50
N CYS A 94 1.08 0.76 -2.47
CA CYS A 94 1.07 -0.04 -3.68
C CYS A 94 -0.35 -0.13 -4.24
N THR A 95 -0.56 0.27 -5.49
CA THR A 95 -1.87 0.25 -6.14
C THR A 95 -2.48 -1.15 -6.16
N SER A 96 -1.71 -2.18 -6.53
CA SER A 96 -2.19 -3.57 -6.56
C SER A 96 -2.57 -4.08 -5.16
N CYS A 97 -1.69 -3.90 -4.16
CA CYS A 97 -1.93 -4.37 -2.80
C CYS A 97 -3.02 -3.55 -2.10
N GLY A 98 -3.03 -2.22 -2.30
CA GLY A 98 -4.02 -1.31 -1.73
C GLY A 98 -5.43 -1.62 -2.21
N VAL A 99 -5.63 -1.83 -3.52
CA VAL A 99 -6.94 -2.20 -4.07
C VAL A 99 -7.43 -3.55 -3.53
N LYS A 100 -6.55 -4.56 -3.46
CA LYS A 100 -6.91 -5.85 -2.86
C LYS A 100 -7.34 -5.68 -1.40
N TYR A 101 -6.58 -4.90 -0.62
CA TYR A 101 -6.90 -4.63 0.78
C TYR A 101 -8.24 -3.90 0.94
N GLN A 102 -8.51 -2.89 0.11
CA GLN A 102 -9.78 -2.15 0.11
C GLN A 102 -10.97 -3.08 -0.20
N LYS A 103 -10.84 -3.96 -1.20
CA LYS A 103 -11.90 -4.92 -1.54
C LYS A 103 -12.20 -5.88 -0.38
N ILE A 104 -11.18 -6.38 0.30
CA ILE A 104 -11.34 -7.25 1.48
C ILE A 104 -12.02 -6.49 2.62
N LEU A 105 -11.60 -5.25 2.89
CA LEU A 105 -12.21 -4.43 3.93
C LEU A 105 -13.67 -4.11 3.60
N ALA A 106 -13.97 -3.74 2.35
CA ALA A 106 -15.33 -3.45 1.93
C ALA A 106 -16.24 -4.67 2.10
N ALA A 107 -15.79 -5.85 1.69
CA ALA A 107 -16.53 -7.08 1.87
C ALA A 107 -16.76 -7.41 3.35
N LYS A 108 -15.75 -7.25 4.21
CA LYS A 108 -15.89 -7.42 5.67
C LYS A 108 -16.86 -6.42 6.28
N ALA A 109 -16.76 -5.14 5.90
CA ALA A 109 -17.66 -4.10 6.38
C ALA A 109 -19.11 -4.40 5.96
N GLN A 110 -19.32 -4.79 4.70
CA GLN A 110 -20.65 -5.15 4.19
C GLN A 110 -21.24 -6.35 4.93
N ALA A 111 -20.44 -7.38 5.24
CA ALA A 111 -20.88 -8.53 6.01
C ALA A 111 -21.24 -8.20 7.47
N MET A 112 -20.71 -7.09 8.02
CA MET A 112 -21.01 -6.62 9.38
C MET A 112 -22.17 -5.62 9.42
N CYS A 113 -22.57 -5.07 8.27
CA CYS A 113 -23.69 -4.12 8.20
C CYS A 113 -25.01 -4.84 8.41
N VAL A 114 -25.86 -4.26 9.27
CA VAL A 114 -27.25 -4.68 9.45
C VAL A 114 -28.10 -4.03 8.35
N ASP A 115 -29.14 -4.71 7.90
CA ASP A 115 -30.06 -4.19 6.87
C ASP A 115 -31.00 -3.13 7.46
N VAL A 116 -30.46 -1.94 7.65
CA VAL A 116 -31.15 -0.73 8.16
C VAL A 116 -30.62 0.49 7.44
N HIS A 117 -31.35 1.60 7.54
CA HIS A 117 -30.86 2.88 7.01
C HIS A 117 -29.61 3.35 7.74
N HIS A 118 -28.45 3.37 7.04
CA HIS A 118 -27.20 3.86 7.57
C HIS A 118 -27.08 5.37 7.39
N ARG A 119 -26.54 6.04 8.42
CA ARG A 119 -26.20 7.46 8.37
C ARG A 119 -24.69 7.62 8.46
N HIS A 120 -24.13 8.46 7.60
CA HIS A 120 -22.71 8.80 7.65
C HIS A 120 -22.55 10.04 8.54
N ILE A 121 -21.82 9.89 9.66
CA ILE A 121 -21.48 10.97 10.58
C ILE A 121 -20.00 11.26 10.46
N VAL A 122 -19.63 12.52 10.25
CA VAL A 122 -18.23 12.96 10.14
C VAL A 122 -17.89 13.81 11.35
N PHE A 123 -16.87 13.38 12.09
CA PHE A 123 -16.28 14.17 13.18
C PHE A 123 -15.00 14.84 12.67
N THR A 124 -14.90 16.15 12.86
CA THR A 124 -13.74 16.93 12.45
C THR A 124 -12.99 17.45 13.68
N ILE A 125 -11.68 17.54 13.56
CA ILE A 125 -10.81 18.10 14.59
C ILE A 125 -10.40 19.50 14.13
N PRO A 126 -10.61 20.55 14.97
CA PRO A 126 -10.08 21.88 14.70
C PRO A 126 -8.57 21.84 14.42
N GLU A 127 -8.12 22.72 13.56
CA GLU A 127 -6.73 22.72 13.07
C GLU A 127 -5.73 22.88 14.21
N GLU A 128 -6.05 23.69 15.19
CA GLU A 128 -5.22 24.00 16.35
C GLU A 128 -4.85 22.75 17.16
N TYR A 129 -5.75 21.77 17.21
CA TYR A 129 -5.52 20.52 17.95
C TYR A 129 -4.84 19.42 17.16
N ARG A 130 -4.70 19.55 15.82
CA ARG A 130 -4.09 18.52 14.97
C ARG A 130 -2.62 18.26 15.32
N CYS A 131 -1.91 19.28 15.81
CA CYS A 131 -0.52 19.17 16.21
C CYS A 131 -0.32 18.20 17.40
N LEU A 132 -1.29 18.12 18.33
CA LEU A 132 -1.24 17.21 19.48
C LEU A 132 -1.29 15.75 19.02
N PHE A 133 -2.21 15.43 18.12
CA PHE A 133 -2.38 14.07 17.58
C PHE A 133 -1.24 13.65 16.65
N ARG A 134 -0.50 14.62 16.09
CA ARG A 134 0.71 14.34 15.30
C ARG A 134 1.88 13.92 16.20
N LYS A 135 1.98 14.52 17.40
CA LYS A 135 3.02 14.21 18.39
C LYS A 135 2.73 12.90 19.14
N ASP A 136 1.49 12.72 19.59
CA ASP A 136 1.06 11.50 20.29
C ASP A 136 -0.08 10.81 19.55
N ARG A 137 0.27 9.72 18.86
CA ARG A 137 -0.72 8.91 18.14
C ARG A 137 -1.66 8.14 19.05
N LYS A 138 -1.29 7.88 20.31
CA LYS A 138 -2.17 7.21 21.28
C LYS A 138 -3.37 8.10 21.65
N ALA A 139 -3.17 9.42 21.58
CA ALA A 139 -4.25 10.39 21.79
C ALA A 139 -5.40 10.25 20.76
N LEU A 140 -5.16 9.63 19.58
CA LEU A 140 -6.23 9.34 18.63
C LEU A 140 -7.34 8.44 19.23
N ASN A 141 -7.02 7.60 20.21
CA ASN A 141 -8.01 6.76 20.87
C ASN A 141 -9.05 7.61 21.63
N LEU A 142 -8.66 8.79 22.13
CA LEU A 142 -9.58 9.72 22.80
C LEU A 142 -10.65 10.23 21.85
N LEU A 143 -10.30 10.43 20.56
CA LEU A 143 -11.27 10.84 19.54
C LEU A 143 -12.34 9.78 19.30
N PHE A 144 -11.95 8.50 19.26
CA PHE A 144 -12.91 7.40 19.12
C PHE A 144 -13.82 7.30 20.34
N VAL A 145 -13.28 7.50 21.55
CA VAL A 145 -14.09 7.52 22.78
C VAL A 145 -15.06 8.70 22.77
N ALA A 146 -14.60 9.90 22.41
CA ALA A 146 -15.44 11.09 22.32
C ALA A 146 -16.55 10.91 21.28
N ALA A 147 -16.22 10.43 20.07
CA ALA A 147 -17.20 10.16 19.03
C ALA A 147 -18.26 9.14 19.49
N ARG A 148 -17.82 8.03 20.10
CA ARG A 148 -18.75 7.04 20.67
C ARG A 148 -19.69 7.67 21.69
N ASN A 149 -19.15 8.40 22.66
CA ASN A 149 -19.95 9.01 23.71
C ASN A 149 -20.96 10.05 23.17
N THR A 150 -20.60 10.75 22.07
CA THR A 150 -21.52 11.70 21.42
C THR A 150 -22.68 10.99 20.70
N ILE A 151 -22.47 9.77 20.20
CA ILE A 151 -23.51 9.00 19.51
C ILE A 151 -24.43 8.26 20.50
N THR A 152 -23.90 7.89 21.67
CA THR A 152 -24.62 7.08 22.67
C THR A 152 -25.39 7.91 23.73
N LEU A 153 -25.39 9.23 23.59
CA LEU A 153 -26.26 10.13 24.37
C LEU A 153 -27.68 10.12 23.80
#